data_1eeee2c9db558145cee10cf0cc2d2976
#
_entry.id   1eeee2c9db558145cee10cf0cc2d2976
#
_cell.length_a   1.000
_cell.length_b   1.000
_cell.length_c   1.000
_cell.angle_alpha   90.00
_cell.angle_beta   90.00
_cell.angle_gamma   90.00
#
_symmetry.space_group_name_H-M   'P 1'
#
loop_
_entity.id
_entity.type
_entity.pdbx_description
1 polymer ?
#
loop_
_entity_poly.entity_id
_entity_poly.type
_entity_poly.pdbx_seq_one_letter_code
_entity_poly.pdbx_strand_id
1 'polypeptide(L)'
;MNRRFLLKAALGSLAGSGLGLRWAQSARAWSYIGSDGPDHWGELSPDYAACATGRHQSPIDLGRVEPVPMDSLQFDYRPTPLTLVNTGHTVRIDYASGSRLILERQPFELLQFHFHDPSEHTRSGQHQPMEIHFVHRNAPTQALVVLSVLVRAGQENPTLQKMWPYLPSQINQPSTVMREWVNARDLLPDTATSVFRYSGSLTTPPCSETVTWLVLGEPVTASLAQISQFYRLIGENARPTQSRPT
;
A
#
# COMPACT_ATOMS: atom_id res chain seq x y z
N MET A 1 -68.52 -19.34 -37.93
CA MET A 1 -69.14 -17.99 -37.63
C MET A 1 -68.03 -17.03 -37.31
N ASN A 2 -67.81 -16.06 -38.21
CA ASN A 2 -66.77 -15.06 -38.18
C ASN A 2 -67.09 -13.95 -37.19
N ARG A 3 -66.10 -13.50 -36.38
CA ARG A 3 -66.08 -12.08 -35.90
C ARG A 3 -64.66 -11.57 -35.85
N ARG A 4 -64.31 -10.77 -36.84
CA ARG A 4 -63.16 -9.88 -36.89
C ARG A 4 -63.38 -8.70 -35.94
N PHE A 5 -62.41 -8.43 -35.03
CA PHE A 5 -62.30 -7.15 -34.36
C PHE A 5 -61.01 -6.47 -34.80
N LEU A 6 -61.20 -5.33 -35.46
CA LEU A 6 -60.20 -4.35 -35.79
C LEU A 6 -59.84 -3.55 -34.51
N LEU A 7 -58.56 -3.56 -34.13
CA LEU A 7 -58.02 -2.63 -33.16
C LEU A 7 -57.06 -1.67 -33.87
N LYS A 8 -57.44 -0.38 -33.77
CA LYS A 8 -56.66 0.75 -34.30
C LYS A 8 -55.38 0.91 -33.52
N ALA A 9 -54.27 0.99 -34.21
CA ALA A 9 -52.95 1.36 -33.68
C ALA A 9 -52.93 2.86 -33.37
N ALA A 10 -52.69 3.20 -32.11
CA ALA A 10 -52.30 4.55 -31.70
C ALA A 10 -50.76 4.62 -31.66
N LEU A 11 -50.16 5.40 -32.53
CA LEU A 11 -48.76 5.75 -32.48
C LEU A 11 -48.53 6.73 -31.32
N GLY A 12 -47.96 6.23 -30.22
CA GLY A 12 -47.44 7.05 -29.15
C GLY A 12 -45.93 7.20 -29.37
N SER A 13 -45.49 8.43 -29.68
CA SER A 13 -44.09 8.80 -29.76
C SER A 13 -43.47 8.76 -28.37
N LEU A 14 -42.69 7.74 -28.03
CA LEU A 14 -41.81 7.70 -26.86
C LEU A 14 -40.52 8.42 -27.20
N ALA A 15 -40.35 9.64 -26.68
CA ALA A 15 -39.08 10.34 -26.63
C ALA A 15 -38.13 9.51 -25.78
N GLY A 16 -37.18 8.87 -26.41
CA GLY A 16 -36.13 8.10 -25.75
C GLY A 16 -35.19 9.01 -25.00
N SER A 17 -35.34 9.04 -23.67
CA SER A 17 -34.28 9.53 -22.77
C SER A 17 -33.10 8.55 -22.83
N GLY A 18 -32.10 8.89 -23.59
CA GLY A 18 -30.84 8.15 -23.66
C GLY A 18 -30.16 8.18 -22.29
N LEU A 19 -30.43 7.19 -21.45
CA LEU A 19 -29.55 6.85 -20.35
C LEU A 19 -28.28 6.26 -20.99
N GLY A 20 -27.29 7.12 -21.19
CA GLY A 20 -25.95 6.70 -21.57
C GLY A 20 -25.42 5.75 -20.50
N LEU A 21 -25.36 4.46 -20.82
CA LEU A 21 -24.55 3.52 -20.06
C LEU A 21 -23.10 4.09 -20.07
N ARG A 22 -22.71 4.70 -18.97
CA ARG A 22 -21.30 4.95 -18.71
C ARG A 22 -20.69 3.56 -18.48
N TRP A 23 -20.02 3.05 -19.49
CA TRP A 23 -19.10 1.94 -19.33
C TRP A 23 -18.07 2.40 -18.29
N ALA A 24 -18.04 1.75 -17.14
CA ALA A 24 -16.95 1.93 -16.20
C ALA A 24 -15.70 1.52 -16.96
N GLN A 25 -14.90 2.50 -17.39
CA GLN A 25 -13.58 2.21 -17.93
C GLN A 25 -12.83 1.51 -16.80
N SER A 26 -12.50 0.23 -16.99
CA SER A 26 -11.59 -0.47 -16.10
C SER A 26 -10.33 0.38 -16.00
N ALA A 27 -9.89 0.68 -14.78
CA ALA A 27 -8.67 1.40 -14.55
C ALA A 27 -7.54 0.71 -15.32
N ARG A 28 -6.78 1.47 -16.09
CA ARG A 28 -5.66 0.94 -16.87
C ARG A 28 -4.62 0.37 -15.91
N ALA A 29 -4.02 -0.76 -16.26
CA ALA A 29 -2.92 -1.33 -15.50
C ALA A 29 -1.78 -0.30 -15.40
N TRP A 30 -1.12 -0.26 -14.27
CA TRP A 30 0.02 0.63 -14.00
C TRP A 30 1.26 -0.20 -13.67
N SER A 31 2.42 0.42 -13.77
CA SER A 31 3.71 -0.18 -13.42
C SER A 31 4.62 0.85 -12.72
N TYR A 32 5.86 0.47 -12.42
CA TYR A 32 6.87 1.41 -11.91
C TYR A 32 7.81 1.95 -12.99
N ILE A 33 7.67 1.53 -14.25
CA ILE A 33 8.57 1.91 -15.34
C ILE A 33 7.79 2.26 -16.62
N GLY A 34 8.42 3.05 -17.48
CA GLY A 34 7.91 3.37 -18.82
C GLY A 34 6.63 4.21 -18.83
N SER A 35 5.82 4.04 -19.87
CA SER A 35 4.59 4.82 -20.12
C SER A 35 3.47 4.60 -19.10
N ASP A 36 3.57 3.57 -18.30
CA ASP A 36 2.61 3.23 -17.24
C ASP A 36 3.22 3.46 -15.85
N GLY A 37 4.39 4.12 -15.80
CA GLY A 37 5.15 4.43 -14.59
C GLY A 37 4.62 5.63 -13.81
N PRO A 38 5.26 5.96 -12.66
CA PRO A 38 4.79 6.97 -11.70
C PRO A 38 4.52 8.35 -12.29
N ASP A 39 5.31 8.79 -13.28
CA ASP A 39 5.14 10.09 -13.94
C ASP A 39 3.85 10.20 -14.76
N HIS A 40 3.26 9.05 -15.11
CA HIS A 40 2.08 8.97 -15.97
C HIS A 40 0.84 8.42 -15.26
N TRP A 41 0.95 7.99 -14.00
CA TRP A 41 -0.18 7.38 -13.28
C TRP A 41 -1.46 8.22 -13.31
N GLY A 42 -1.35 9.54 -13.15
CA GLY A 42 -2.51 10.43 -13.18
C GLY A 42 -3.23 10.51 -14.52
N GLU A 43 -2.59 10.06 -15.61
CA GLU A 43 -3.13 10.05 -16.97
C GLU A 43 -3.79 8.71 -17.32
N LEU A 44 -3.47 7.64 -16.58
CA LEU A 44 -3.92 6.28 -16.89
C LEU A 44 -5.42 6.07 -16.64
N SER A 45 -6.00 6.81 -15.68
CA SER A 45 -7.42 6.75 -15.34
C SER A 45 -7.86 8.04 -14.66
N PRO A 46 -9.10 8.50 -14.86
CA PRO A 46 -9.68 9.59 -14.07
C PRO A 46 -9.65 9.32 -12.55
N ASP A 47 -9.74 8.06 -12.14
CA ASP A 47 -9.66 7.66 -10.73
C ASP A 47 -8.24 7.85 -10.14
N TYR A 48 -7.23 7.99 -10.98
CA TYR A 48 -5.83 8.19 -10.59
C TYR A 48 -5.38 9.66 -10.64
N ALA A 49 -6.29 10.59 -10.90
CA ALA A 49 -5.97 12.02 -11.04
C ALA A 49 -5.16 12.58 -9.86
N ALA A 50 -5.39 12.08 -8.64
CA ALA A 50 -4.64 12.50 -7.46
C ALA A 50 -3.13 12.20 -7.55
N CYS A 51 -2.71 11.21 -8.35
CA CYS A 51 -1.29 10.92 -8.57
C CYS A 51 -0.53 12.06 -9.23
N ALA A 52 -1.22 12.88 -10.06
CA ALA A 52 -0.63 14.04 -10.75
C ALA A 52 -1.00 15.38 -10.09
N THR A 53 -2.19 15.49 -9.50
CA THR A 53 -2.73 16.78 -9.03
C THR A 53 -2.80 16.93 -7.52
N GLY A 54 -2.51 15.86 -6.78
CA GLY A 54 -2.52 15.84 -5.33
C GLY A 54 -1.44 16.77 -4.74
N ARG A 55 -1.71 17.29 -3.56
CA ARG A 55 -0.83 18.26 -2.88
C ARG A 55 -0.14 17.68 -1.65
N HIS A 56 -0.64 16.58 -1.11
CA HIS A 56 -0.09 15.88 0.05
C HIS A 56 0.33 14.47 -0.34
N GLN A 57 1.15 14.39 -1.39
CA GLN A 57 1.56 13.12 -1.96
C GLN A 57 2.71 12.48 -1.16
N SER A 58 2.79 11.15 -1.25
CA SER A 58 3.82 10.29 -0.66
C SER A 58 4.50 9.45 -1.74
N PRO A 59 5.77 9.01 -1.52
CA PRO A 59 6.63 9.25 -0.36
C PRO A 59 7.27 10.65 -0.37
N ILE A 60 7.98 11.02 0.71
CA ILE A 60 8.71 12.29 0.83
C ILE A 60 10.15 12.09 1.33
N ASP A 61 10.99 13.13 1.19
CA ASP A 61 12.28 13.19 1.88
C ASP A 61 12.08 13.55 3.36
N LEU A 62 12.49 12.66 4.26
CA LEU A 62 12.36 12.82 5.70
C LEU A 62 13.37 13.81 6.29
N GLY A 63 14.42 14.20 5.55
CA GLY A 63 15.38 15.21 5.99
C GLY A 63 14.77 16.60 6.22
N ARG A 64 13.49 16.77 5.83
CA ARG A 64 12.71 18.02 6.04
C ARG A 64 11.57 17.87 7.04
N VAL A 65 11.54 16.77 7.78
CA VAL A 65 10.51 16.47 8.79
C VAL A 65 11.20 16.31 10.13
N GLU A 66 10.75 17.08 11.13
CA GLU A 66 11.25 16.88 12.49
C GLU A 66 10.65 15.59 13.07
N PRO A 67 11.49 14.68 13.60
CA PRO A 67 11.00 13.51 14.27
C PRO A 67 10.34 13.88 15.60
N VAL A 68 9.31 13.13 15.98
CA VAL A 68 8.65 13.27 17.28
C VAL A 68 8.87 12.02 18.12
N PRO A 69 8.79 12.12 19.47
CA PRO A 69 8.88 10.95 20.36
C PRO A 69 7.78 9.93 20.07
N MET A 70 8.05 8.66 20.34
CA MET A 70 7.10 7.55 20.13
C MET A 70 6.07 7.35 21.26
N ASP A 71 6.03 8.23 22.26
CA ASP A 71 5.22 8.08 23.49
C ASP A 71 3.71 7.86 23.23
N SER A 72 3.23 8.30 22.07
CA SER A 72 1.83 8.15 21.66
C SER A 72 1.53 6.86 20.89
N LEU A 73 2.55 6.04 20.61
CA LEU A 73 2.42 4.83 19.81
C LEU A 73 2.52 3.57 20.68
N GLN A 74 1.56 2.67 20.51
CA GLN A 74 1.61 1.34 21.12
C GLN A 74 1.30 0.28 20.05
N PHE A 75 1.95 -0.87 20.16
CA PHE A 75 1.81 -1.98 19.22
C PHE A 75 1.27 -3.21 19.96
N ASP A 76 0.04 -3.61 19.66
CA ASP A 76 -0.59 -4.87 20.09
C ASP A 76 -0.66 -5.81 18.88
N TYR A 77 0.50 -6.31 18.44
CA TYR A 77 0.60 -7.24 17.34
C TYR A 77 0.70 -8.68 17.85
N ARG A 78 -0.06 -9.55 17.23
CA ARG A 78 -0.14 -10.98 17.54
C ARG A 78 0.36 -11.79 16.35
N PRO A 79 0.95 -12.95 16.57
CA PRO A 79 1.32 -13.83 15.47
C PRO A 79 0.10 -14.23 14.62
N THR A 80 0.32 -14.35 13.31
CA THR A 80 -0.67 -14.82 12.34
C THR A 80 -0.07 -15.90 11.46
N PRO A 81 -0.87 -16.86 10.91
CA PRO A 81 -0.38 -17.75 9.87
C PRO A 81 0.19 -16.97 8.69
N LEU A 82 1.32 -17.39 8.15
CA LEU A 82 1.99 -16.72 7.06
C LEU A 82 1.18 -16.84 5.77
N THR A 83 0.52 -15.76 5.35
CA THR A 83 -0.23 -15.67 4.09
C THR A 83 0.42 -14.63 3.18
N LEU A 84 1.04 -15.10 2.08
CA LEU A 84 1.75 -14.25 1.12
C LEU A 84 0.96 -14.10 -0.18
N VAL A 85 1.02 -12.92 -0.76
CA VAL A 85 0.46 -12.62 -2.09
C VAL A 85 1.48 -11.84 -2.90
N ASN A 86 1.94 -12.40 -4.02
CA ASN A 86 2.62 -11.61 -5.04
C ASN A 86 1.57 -10.82 -5.81
N THR A 87 1.56 -9.50 -5.68
CA THR A 87 0.57 -8.64 -6.35
C THR A 87 1.01 -8.24 -7.77
N GLY A 88 2.20 -8.66 -8.20
CA GLY A 88 2.86 -8.16 -9.41
C GLY A 88 3.62 -6.85 -9.20
N HIS A 89 3.36 -6.16 -8.09
CA HIS A 89 4.00 -4.88 -7.72
C HIS A 89 4.80 -4.98 -6.42
N THR A 90 4.46 -5.92 -5.56
CA THR A 90 5.14 -6.22 -4.30
C THR A 90 4.74 -7.61 -3.80
N VAL A 91 5.40 -8.09 -2.76
CA VAL A 91 4.91 -9.21 -1.94
C VAL A 91 4.21 -8.63 -0.71
N ARG A 92 2.94 -8.96 -0.58
CA ARG A 92 2.09 -8.55 0.54
C ARG A 92 1.85 -9.73 1.47
N ILE A 93 1.92 -9.49 2.77
CA ILE A 93 1.54 -10.44 3.81
C ILE A 93 0.21 -9.99 4.40
N ASP A 94 -0.84 -10.76 4.16
CA ASP A 94 -2.17 -10.51 4.71
C ASP A 94 -2.18 -10.89 6.19
N TYR A 95 -2.77 -10.04 7.04
CA TYR A 95 -2.73 -10.20 8.47
C TYR A 95 -4.12 -10.52 9.03
N ALA A 96 -4.18 -11.50 9.94
CA ALA A 96 -5.44 -11.85 10.59
C ALA A 96 -5.89 -10.74 11.55
N SER A 97 -7.20 -10.61 11.70
CA SER A 97 -7.81 -9.62 12.61
C SER A 97 -7.34 -9.76 14.06
N GLY A 98 -7.26 -8.63 14.76
CA GLY A 98 -6.96 -8.56 16.19
C GLY A 98 -5.60 -7.95 16.51
N SER A 99 -4.76 -7.67 15.51
CA SER A 99 -3.50 -6.93 15.67
C SER A 99 -3.72 -5.44 15.43
N ARG A 100 -3.15 -4.58 16.29
CA ARG A 100 -3.45 -3.15 16.27
C ARG A 100 -2.21 -2.31 16.53
N LEU A 101 -2.17 -1.16 15.85
CA LEU A 101 -1.42 0.01 16.26
C LEU A 101 -2.38 0.94 16.99
N ILE A 102 -1.95 1.48 18.14
CA ILE A 102 -2.71 2.49 18.90
C ILE A 102 -1.96 3.81 18.75
N LEU A 103 -2.62 4.78 18.12
CA LEU A 103 -2.12 6.14 17.92
C LEU A 103 -3.04 7.11 18.68
N GLU A 104 -2.50 7.86 19.63
CA GLU A 104 -3.28 8.85 20.42
C GLU A 104 -4.55 8.23 21.05
N ARG A 105 -4.42 7.01 21.57
CA ARG A 105 -5.52 6.19 22.15
C ARG A 105 -6.56 5.69 21.14
N GLN A 106 -6.37 5.92 19.83
CA GLN A 106 -7.23 5.39 18.78
C GLN A 106 -6.64 4.10 18.21
N PRO A 107 -7.40 2.99 18.16
CA PRO A 107 -6.93 1.74 17.59
C PRO A 107 -7.07 1.74 16.06
N PHE A 108 -6.03 1.28 15.39
CA PHE A 108 -5.97 1.01 13.96
C PHE A 108 -5.60 -0.44 13.75
N GLU A 109 -6.47 -1.22 13.12
CA GLU A 109 -6.25 -2.65 12.85
C GLU A 109 -5.21 -2.84 11.75
N LEU A 110 -4.22 -3.71 11.98
CA LEU A 110 -3.24 -4.11 10.98
C LEU A 110 -3.93 -5.02 9.95
N LEU A 111 -3.94 -4.59 8.71
CA LEU A 111 -4.55 -5.33 7.60
C LEU A 111 -3.54 -6.19 6.86
N GLN A 112 -2.35 -5.64 6.62
CA GLN A 112 -1.28 -6.27 5.85
C GLN A 112 0.03 -5.50 6.00
N PHE A 113 1.14 -6.12 5.63
CA PHE A 113 2.38 -5.41 5.36
C PHE A 113 3.01 -5.86 4.05
N HIS A 114 3.84 -5.00 3.44
CA HIS A 114 4.47 -5.25 2.15
C HIS A 114 5.82 -4.52 2.04
N PHE A 115 6.55 -4.78 0.97
CA PHE A 115 7.95 -4.38 0.82
C PHE A 115 8.18 -3.54 -0.42
N HIS A 116 9.15 -2.64 -0.32
CA HIS A 116 9.66 -1.84 -1.42
C HIS A 116 11.20 -1.98 -1.52
N ASP A 117 11.71 -2.00 -2.75
CA ASP A 117 13.13 -2.00 -3.10
C ASP A 117 13.33 -1.04 -4.30
N PRO A 118 14.11 0.07 -4.14
CA PRO A 118 14.63 0.61 -2.88
C PRO A 118 13.53 1.16 -1.95
N SER A 119 13.92 1.78 -0.83
CA SER A 119 12.96 2.48 0.03
C SER A 119 12.25 3.59 -0.74
N GLU A 120 10.96 3.79 -0.46
CA GLU A 120 10.21 4.90 -1.04
C GLU A 120 10.54 6.23 -0.36
N HIS A 121 10.61 6.25 0.98
CA HIS A 121 11.11 7.42 1.71
C HIS A 121 12.63 7.53 1.59
N THR A 122 13.11 8.78 1.53
CA THR A 122 14.53 9.11 1.56
C THR A 122 14.89 9.87 2.84
N ARG A 123 16.17 9.85 3.20
CA ARG A 123 16.74 10.74 4.23
C ARG A 123 17.86 11.55 3.60
N SER A 124 17.67 12.86 3.51
CA SER A 124 18.62 13.76 2.81
C SER A 124 18.90 13.31 1.39
N GLY A 125 17.86 12.91 0.65
CA GLY A 125 17.94 12.44 -0.72
C GLY A 125 18.47 11.01 -0.90
N GLN A 126 18.76 10.28 0.19
CA GLN A 126 19.33 8.94 0.12
C GLN A 126 18.27 7.87 0.41
N HIS A 127 18.11 6.92 -0.51
CA HIS A 127 17.32 5.71 -0.28
C HIS A 127 18.04 4.72 0.63
N GLN A 128 17.27 3.96 1.39
CA GLN A 128 17.72 2.70 1.98
C GLN A 128 17.49 1.55 0.99
N PRO A 129 18.19 0.41 1.13
CA PRO A 129 17.97 -0.74 0.24
C PRO A 129 16.52 -1.25 0.18
N MET A 130 15.79 -1.22 1.29
CA MET A 130 14.37 -1.62 1.31
C MET A 130 13.58 -0.79 2.31
N GLU A 131 12.25 -0.89 2.21
CA GLU A 131 11.29 -0.33 3.15
C GLU A 131 10.12 -1.30 3.35
N ILE A 132 9.57 -1.33 4.56
CA ILE A 132 8.42 -2.16 4.92
C ILE A 132 7.26 -1.24 5.31
N HIS A 133 6.12 -1.39 4.67
CA HIS A 133 4.89 -0.66 5.00
C HIS A 133 3.89 -1.56 5.70
N PHE A 134 3.46 -1.16 6.89
CA PHE A 134 2.41 -1.82 7.66
C PHE A 134 1.14 -0.97 7.56
N VAL A 135 0.14 -1.47 6.86
CA VAL A 135 -1.10 -0.74 6.57
C VAL A 135 -2.14 -1.04 7.63
N HIS A 136 -2.58 0.00 8.32
CA HIS A 136 -3.59 -0.10 9.36
C HIS A 136 -4.82 0.75 9.02
N ARG A 137 -5.97 0.32 9.53
CA ARG A 137 -7.24 1.02 9.33
C ARG A 137 -8.04 1.13 10.63
N ASN A 138 -8.57 2.30 10.88
CA ASN A 138 -9.57 2.50 11.90
C ASN A 138 -10.93 2.09 11.35
N ALA A 139 -11.58 1.08 11.95
CA ALA A 139 -12.81 0.51 11.42
C ALA A 139 -13.99 1.49 11.36
N PRO A 140 -14.25 2.33 12.39
CA PRO A 140 -15.33 3.32 12.35
C PRO A 140 -15.13 4.43 11.33
N THR A 141 -13.93 5.00 11.23
CA THR A 141 -13.67 6.21 10.40
C THR A 141 -13.12 5.89 9.02
N GLN A 142 -12.68 4.65 8.79
CA GLN A 142 -11.95 4.21 7.60
C GLN A 142 -10.61 4.94 7.38
N ALA A 143 -10.15 5.75 8.34
CA ALA A 143 -8.86 6.43 8.28
C ALA A 143 -7.72 5.41 8.23
N LEU A 144 -6.71 5.71 7.42
CA LEU A 144 -5.52 4.87 7.24
C LEU A 144 -4.34 5.45 8.01
N VAL A 145 -3.61 4.56 8.66
CA VAL A 145 -2.27 4.82 9.19
C VAL A 145 -1.32 3.82 8.55
N VAL A 146 -0.25 4.30 7.94
CA VAL A 146 0.83 3.45 7.45
C VAL A 146 2.06 3.68 8.32
N LEU A 147 2.47 2.63 9.02
CA LEU A 147 3.76 2.59 9.70
C LEU A 147 4.80 2.10 8.70
N SER A 148 5.91 2.81 8.62
CA SER A 148 7.02 2.45 7.75
C SER A 148 8.29 2.19 8.54
N VAL A 149 9.03 1.19 8.12
CA VAL A 149 10.35 0.81 8.65
C VAL A 149 11.35 0.75 7.51
N LEU A 150 12.38 1.59 7.58
CA LEU A 150 13.50 1.55 6.65
C LEU A 150 14.37 0.33 6.93
N VAL A 151 14.89 -0.29 5.88
CA VAL A 151 15.74 -1.48 5.98
C VAL A 151 17.11 -1.17 5.37
N ARG A 152 18.14 -1.22 6.18
CA ARG A 152 19.53 -1.06 5.72
C ARG A 152 20.20 -2.40 5.45
N ALA A 153 21.18 -2.44 4.60
CA ALA A 153 22.04 -3.61 4.44
C ALA A 153 22.84 -3.87 5.73
N GLY A 154 22.91 -5.15 6.14
CA GLY A 154 23.61 -5.53 7.37
C GLY A 154 23.43 -7.00 7.69
N GLN A 155 23.18 -7.28 8.96
CA GLN A 155 22.92 -8.64 9.43
C GLN A 155 21.62 -9.19 8.84
N GLU A 156 21.58 -10.50 8.69
CA GLU A 156 20.39 -11.23 8.28
C GLU A 156 19.20 -10.92 9.23
N ASN A 157 18.04 -10.68 8.64
CA ASN A 157 16.80 -10.50 9.40
C ASN A 157 16.13 -11.87 9.59
N PRO A 158 15.96 -12.33 10.85
CA PRO A 158 15.42 -13.67 11.11
C PRO A 158 13.96 -13.82 10.67
N THR A 159 13.18 -12.73 10.68
CA THR A 159 11.78 -12.78 10.24
C THR A 159 11.68 -12.86 8.71
N LEU A 160 12.51 -12.11 7.99
CA LEU A 160 12.62 -12.27 6.53
C LEU A 160 13.13 -13.67 6.16
N GLN A 161 14.12 -14.21 6.89
CA GLN A 161 14.63 -15.56 6.67
C GLN A 161 13.54 -16.64 6.80
N LYS A 162 12.60 -16.44 7.72
CA LYS A 162 11.43 -17.33 7.87
C LYS A 162 10.44 -17.21 6.72
N MET A 163 10.25 -16.03 6.14
CA MET A 163 9.25 -15.77 5.10
C MET A 163 9.77 -16.03 3.68
N TRP A 164 11.02 -15.68 3.39
CA TRP A 164 11.59 -15.69 2.03
C TRP A 164 11.58 -17.04 1.32
N PRO A 165 11.69 -18.21 1.99
CA PRO A 165 11.55 -19.51 1.33
C PRO A 165 10.17 -19.73 0.68
N TYR A 166 9.16 -18.95 1.07
CA TYR A 166 7.77 -19.10 0.61
C TYR A 166 7.32 -17.98 -0.34
N LEU A 167 8.23 -17.13 -0.82
CA LEU A 167 7.89 -16.04 -1.75
C LEU A 167 7.17 -16.60 -2.99
N PRO A 168 5.91 -16.17 -3.28
CA PRO A 168 5.12 -16.76 -4.37
C PRO A 168 5.53 -16.16 -5.72
N SER A 169 5.77 -17.02 -6.72
CA SER A 169 6.04 -16.59 -8.09
C SER A 169 4.74 -16.28 -8.88
N GLN A 170 3.61 -16.82 -8.46
CA GLN A 170 2.33 -16.60 -9.15
C GLN A 170 1.66 -15.32 -8.65
N ILE A 171 1.27 -14.46 -9.59
CA ILE A 171 0.66 -13.16 -9.30
C ILE A 171 -0.81 -13.36 -8.89
N ASN A 172 -1.23 -12.60 -7.86
CA ASN A 172 -2.60 -12.56 -7.33
C ASN A 172 -3.16 -13.89 -6.82
N GLN A 173 -2.27 -14.82 -6.45
CA GLN A 173 -2.67 -16.08 -5.81
C GLN A 173 -2.19 -16.09 -4.36
N PRO A 174 -3.09 -15.98 -3.36
CA PRO A 174 -2.72 -16.12 -1.96
C PRO A 174 -2.16 -17.52 -1.66
N SER A 175 -1.05 -17.57 -0.94
CA SER A 175 -0.41 -18.79 -0.45
C SER A 175 -0.30 -18.73 1.06
N THR A 176 -1.02 -19.62 1.76
CA THR A 176 -0.97 -19.72 3.23
C THR A 176 -0.11 -20.90 3.66
N VAL A 177 0.93 -20.62 4.41
CA VAL A 177 1.84 -21.62 4.99
C VAL A 177 1.40 -21.92 6.41
N MET A 178 0.50 -22.90 6.57
CA MET A 178 -0.20 -23.19 7.84
C MET A 178 0.71 -23.49 9.05
N ARG A 179 1.92 -23.99 8.81
CA ARG A 179 2.90 -24.31 9.86
C ARG A 179 3.83 -23.16 10.23
N GLU A 180 3.81 -22.06 9.45
CA GLU A 180 4.64 -20.89 9.70
C GLU A 180 3.77 -19.74 10.23
N TRP A 181 4.25 -19.14 11.31
CA TRP A 181 3.61 -17.99 11.95
C TRP A 181 4.57 -16.82 11.94
N VAL A 182 4.07 -15.65 11.64
CA VAL A 182 4.82 -14.39 11.61
C VAL A 182 4.18 -13.37 12.55
N ASN A 183 5.02 -12.66 13.29
CA ASN A 183 4.58 -11.51 14.08
C ASN A 183 5.18 -10.23 13.45
N ALA A 184 4.31 -9.31 13.06
CA ALA A 184 4.73 -8.01 12.50
C ALA A 184 5.62 -7.22 13.47
N ARG A 185 5.51 -7.47 14.78
CA ARG A 185 6.37 -6.87 15.81
C ARG A 185 7.85 -7.19 15.60
N ASP A 186 8.16 -8.37 15.09
CA ASP A 186 9.54 -8.86 14.88
C ASP A 186 10.26 -8.16 13.70
N LEU A 187 9.52 -7.36 12.92
CA LEU A 187 10.05 -6.51 11.85
C LEU A 187 10.22 -5.04 12.28
N LEU A 188 9.88 -4.69 13.51
CA LEU A 188 10.09 -3.35 14.05
C LEU A 188 11.45 -3.31 14.78
N PRO A 189 12.14 -2.16 14.79
CA PRO A 189 13.35 -2.00 15.60
C PRO A 189 13.04 -2.15 17.10
N ASP A 190 13.95 -2.81 17.83
CA ASP A 190 13.79 -3.05 19.28
C ASP A 190 13.80 -1.75 20.09
N THR A 191 14.53 -0.75 19.62
CA THR A 191 14.82 0.50 20.32
C THR A 191 14.37 1.72 19.53
N ALA A 192 13.19 1.66 18.90
CA ALA A 192 12.65 2.84 18.24
C ALA A 192 12.32 3.93 19.26
N THR A 193 12.90 5.11 19.10
CA THR A 193 12.74 6.25 20.01
C THR A 193 12.05 7.43 19.34
N SER A 194 12.04 7.46 18.01
CA SER A 194 11.51 8.57 17.24
C SER A 194 10.72 8.10 16.01
N VAL A 195 9.78 8.93 15.59
CA VAL A 195 8.96 8.70 14.41
C VAL A 195 8.77 10.01 13.63
N PHE A 196 8.94 9.93 12.31
CA PHE A 196 8.57 11.01 11.41
C PHE A 196 7.08 10.88 11.09
N ARG A 197 6.28 11.88 11.49
CA ARG A 197 4.84 11.89 11.28
C ARG A 197 4.44 12.95 10.27
N TYR A 198 3.64 12.58 9.26
CA TYR A 198 3.08 13.54 8.32
C TYR A 198 1.76 13.02 7.70
N SER A 199 0.95 13.95 7.17
CA SER A 199 -0.23 13.61 6.36
C SER A 199 0.18 13.47 4.91
N GLY A 200 -0.21 12.37 4.28
CA GLY A 200 0.17 12.05 2.92
C GLY A 200 -0.84 11.17 2.19
N SER A 201 -0.36 10.45 1.19
CA SER A 201 -1.17 9.64 0.30
C SER A 201 -0.77 8.16 0.30
N LEU A 202 -1.57 7.34 -0.39
CA LEU A 202 -1.08 6.07 -0.91
C LEU A 202 0.06 6.34 -1.90
N THR A 203 1.07 5.47 -1.90
CA THR A 203 2.23 5.56 -2.83
C THR A 203 2.00 4.83 -4.14
N THR A 204 0.82 4.26 -4.34
CA THR A 204 0.37 3.63 -5.58
C THR A 204 -0.98 4.20 -6.00
N PRO A 205 -1.36 4.11 -7.29
CA PRO A 205 -2.71 4.46 -7.71
C PRO A 205 -3.79 3.86 -6.80
N PRO A 206 -4.79 4.63 -6.41
CA PRO A 206 -5.18 5.96 -6.90
C PRO A 206 -4.52 7.16 -6.19
N CYS A 207 -3.46 7.01 -5.39
CA CYS A 207 -2.72 8.06 -4.69
C CYS A 207 -3.59 8.94 -3.75
N SER A 208 -4.62 8.35 -3.15
CA SER A 208 -5.56 9.05 -2.27
C SER A 208 -4.87 9.66 -1.05
N GLU A 209 -5.14 10.93 -0.77
CA GLU A 209 -4.52 11.72 0.31
C GLU A 209 -5.22 11.52 1.66
N THR A 210 -5.33 10.28 2.09
CA THR A 210 -6.07 9.86 3.30
C THR A 210 -5.19 9.16 4.33
N VAL A 211 -3.88 9.22 4.17
CA VAL A 211 -2.93 8.44 4.96
C VAL A 211 -2.21 9.31 5.97
N THR A 212 -2.24 8.91 7.24
CA THR A 212 -1.26 9.36 8.23
C THR A 212 -0.05 8.44 8.16
N TRP A 213 1.09 8.98 7.81
CA TRP A 213 2.38 8.29 7.77
C TRP A 213 3.10 8.39 9.09
N LEU A 214 3.68 7.27 9.50
CA LEU A 214 4.54 7.10 10.67
C LEU A 214 5.78 6.35 10.22
N VAL A 215 6.88 7.05 9.93
CA VAL A 215 8.14 6.42 9.52
C VAL A 215 9.08 6.34 10.73
N LEU A 216 9.46 5.14 11.14
CA LEU A 216 10.35 4.96 12.30
C LEU A 216 11.75 5.54 12.00
N GLY A 217 12.32 6.22 12.99
CA GLY A 217 13.62 6.85 12.88
C GLY A 217 14.77 5.86 12.75
N GLU A 218 14.64 4.72 13.38
CA GLU A 218 15.65 3.66 13.44
C GLU A 218 15.33 2.56 12.41
N PRO A 219 16.29 2.22 11.51
CA PRO A 219 16.11 1.15 10.54
C PRO A 219 16.35 -0.21 11.17
N VAL A 220 15.73 -1.25 10.59
CA VAL A 220 16.16 -2.63 10.78
C VAL A 220 17.22 -3.03 9.76
N THR A 221 17.78 -4.24 9.89
CA THR A 221 18.76 -4.77 8.92
C THR A 221 18.20 -5.94 8.13
N ALA A 222 18.71 -6.11 6.91
CA ALA A 222 18.61 -7.33 6.13
C ALA A 222 19.95 -7.63 5.44
N SER A 223 20.24 -8.89 5.21
CA SER A 223 21.43 -9.26 4.44
C SER A 223 21.28 -8.88 2.96
N LEU A 224 22.38 -8.66 2.28
CA LEU A 224 22.37 -8.42 0.82
C LEU A 224 21.72 -9.57 0.05
N ALA A 225 21.82 -10.80 0.55
CA ALA A 225 21.17 -11.96 -0.05
C ALA A 225 19.64 -11.86 0.04
N GLN A 226 19.11 -11.43 1.20
CA GLN A 226 17.66 -11.24 1.40
C GLN A 226 17.13 -10.11 0.53
N ILE A 227 17.80 -8.96 0.48
CA ILE A 227 17.46 -7.82 -0.38
C ILE A 227 17.43 -8.27 -1.84
N SER A 228 18.52 -8.90 -2.32
CA SER A 228 18.61 -9.38 -3.70
C SER A 228 17.56 -10.44 -4.05
N GLN A 229 17.12 -11.24 -3.08
CA GLN A 229 16.09 -12.25 -3.32
C GLN A 229 14.73 -11.59 -3.61
N PHE A 230 14.38 -10.55 -2.86
CA PHE A 230 13.17 -9.75 -3.13
C PHE A 230 13.27 -9.02 -4.48
N TYR A 231 14.39 -8.34 -4.73
CA TYR A 231 14.64 -7.63 -6.00
C TYR A 231 14.51 -8.54 -7.23
N ARG A 232 15.04 -9.77 -7.17
CA ARG A 232 14.92 -10.73 -8.29
C ARG A 232 13.49 -11.15 -8.58
N LEU A 233 12.60 -11.11 -7.61
CA LEU A 233 11.20 -11.49 -7.77
C LEU A 233 10.34 -10.34 -8.28
N ILE A 234 10.55 -9.13 -7.76
CA ILE A 234 9.68 -7.97 -7.98
C ILE A 234 10.35 -6.91 -8.86
N GLY A 235 11.66 -6.70 -8.72
CA GLY A 235 12.36 -5.55 -9.29
C GLY A 235 12.20 -4.28 -8.43
N GLU A 236 12.60 -3.14 -8.99
CA GLU A 236 12.36 -1.84 -8.37
C GLU A 236 10.88 -1.52 -8.33
N ASN A 237 10.38 -1.18 -7.13
CA ASN A 237 8.96 -0.91 -6.90
C ASN A 237 8.76 0.28 -5.94
N ALA A 238 9.58 1.30 -6.07
CA ALA A 238 9.49 2.54 -5.32
C ALA A 238 8.97 3.67 -6.19
N ARG A 239 7.97 4.41 -5.70
CA ARG A 239 7.55 5.68 -6.28
C ARG A 239 8.61 6.74 -5.96
N PRO A 240 8.99 7.62 -6.91
CA PRO A 240 9.87 8.76 -6.60
C PRO A 240 9.31 9.63 -5.48
N THR A 241 10.21 10.27 -4.71
CA THR A 241 9.81 11.20 -3.64
C THR A 241 9.04 12.39 -4.22
N GLN A 242 8.00 12.79 -3.51
CA GLN A 242 7.11 13.88 -3.88
C GLN A 242 7.47 15.17 -3.14
N SER A 243 7.20 16.31 -3.78
CA SER A 243 7.37 17.60 -3.12
C SER A 243 6.38 17.76 -1.97
N ARG A 244 6.85 18.20 -0.80
CA ARG A 244 5.92 18.67 0.23
C ARG A 244 5.38 20.05 -0.17
N PRO A 245 4.08 20.30 0.01
CA PRO A 245 3.58 21.67 -0.05
C PRO A 245 4.29 22.49 1.03
N THR A 246 4.77 23.63 0.66
CA THR A 246 5.33 24.67 1.56
C THR A 246 4.22 25.31 2.37
#